data_407589144311b5c109937bd5a3ce2094
#
_entry.id   407589144311b5c109937bd5a3ce2094
#
_cell.length_a   1.000
_cell.length_b   1.000
_cell.length_c   1.000
_cell.angle_alpha   90.00
_cell.angle_beta   90.00
_cell.angle_gamma   90.00
#
_symmetry.space_group_name_H-M   'P 1'
#
loop_
_entity.id
_entity.type
_entity.pdbx_description
1 polymer ?
#
loop_
_entity_poly.entity_id
_entity_poly.type
_entity_poly.pdbx_seq_one_letter_code
_entity_poly.pdbx_strand_id
1 'polypeptide(L)'
;MIEPDNQAAAAALARARVRDQVLELTASAGRAEEAREFETARTAYQAALRLDPAFSPAQSGLTHIQDILDNRAFKAAMSEALAAIDARRFDAAAQALDKAAAVDPQATAVADARERLRVARREAAIAALRQDAAGRAKAEDWQGAIQRYEKVLHIDERAGFAREGLARARQRARLNGQFDHYLDDPTRLYADDPLANAERLLGEVPAAPANEPKLAAKIEKLQSLVRAARQPLPVKLRSDGETEVLIYHVGRLGRFVDRQEELRPGTYTAVGSRPGYRDVRRVFTLRPGTPAPVVDIRCEETV
;
A
#
# COMPACT_ATOMS: atom_id res chain seq x y z
N MET A 1 -77.06 8.93 -43.32
CA MET A 1 -76.78 9.74 -42.10
C MET A 1 -75.57 9.12 -41.41
N ILE A 2 -74.45 9.81 -41.34
CA ILE A 2 -73.27 9.36 -40.56
C ILE A 2 -73.59 9.71 -39.10
N GLU A 3 -73.58 8.71 -38.21
CA GLU A 3 -73.73 8.92 -36.77
C GLU A 3 -72.64 9.88 -36.29
N PRO A 4 -72.99 11.02 -35.66
CA PRO A 4 -72.01 12.05 -35.29
C PRO A 4 -70.97 11.62 -34.23
N ASP A 5 -71.23 10.50 -33.53
CA ASP A 5 -70.34 9.99 -32.43
C ASP A 5 -69.50 8.76 -32.81
N ASN A 6 -69.39 8.42 -34.07
CA ASN A 6 -68.54 7.30 -34.50
C ASN A 6 -67.08 7.69 -34.55
N GLN A 7 -66.39 7.50 -33.45
CA GLN A 7 -64.96 7.78 -33.30
C GLN A 7 -64.09 7.07 -34.37
N ALA A 8 -64.45 5.86 -34.79
CA ALA A 8 -63.78 5.13 -35.84
C ALA A 8 -63.94 5.83 -37.23
N ALA A 9 -65.11 6.34 -37.56
CA ALA A 9 -65.34 7.08 -38.79
C ALA A 9 -64.62 8.43 -38.78
N ALA A 10 -64.61 9.15 -37.66
CA ALA A 10 -63.85 10.39 -37.49
C ALA A 10 -62.32 10.16 -37.68
N ALA A 11 -61.78 9.11 -37.06
CA ALA A 11 -60.35 8.73 -37.24
C ALA A 11 -60.01 8.32 -38.69
N ALA A 12 -60.89 7.60 -39.37
CA ALA A 12 -60.72 7.25 -40.77
C ALA A 12 -60.71 8.48 -41.70
N LEU A 13 -61.58 9.45 -41.45
CA LEU A 13 -61.63 10.69 -42.21
C LEU A 13 -60.38 11.56 -41.97
N ALA A 14 -59.91 11.64 -40.74
CA ALA A 14 -58.67 12.33 -40.40
C ALA A 14 -57.48 11.71 -41.15
N ARG A 15 -57.34 10.37 -41.17
CA ARG A 15 -56.29 9.64 -41.91
C ARG A 15 -56.39 9.89 -43.43
N ALA A 16 -57.60 9.91 -44.00
CA ALA A 16 -57.77 10.16 -45.44
C ALA A 16 -57.28 11.58 -45.84
N ARG A 17 -57.44 12.57 -44.96
CA ARG A 17 -57.00 13.97 -45.20
C ARG A 17 -55.48 14.14 -45.24
N VAL A 18 -54.71 13.31 -44.54
CA VAL A 18 -53.24 13.39 -44.45
C VAL A 18 -52.53 12.31 -45.29
N ARG A 19 -53.28 11.48 -45.97
CA ARG A 19 -52.74 10.29 -46.66
C ARG A 19 -51.62 10.60 -47.66
N ASP A 20 -51.78 11.61 -48.48
CA ASP A 20 -50.77 11.96 -49.51
C ASP A 20 -49.49 12.43 -48.86
N GLN A 21 -49.56 13.18 -47.78
CA GLN A 21 -48.41 13.64 -46.98
C GLN A 21 -47.70 12.46 -46.28
N VAL A 22 -48.43 11.49 -45.75
CA VAL A 22 -47.89 10.28 -45.13
C VAL A 22 -47.13 9.43 -46.16
N LEU A 23 -47.72 9.27 -47.35
CA LEU A 23 -47.07 8.56 -48.48
C LEU A 23 -45.78 9.25 -48.94
N GLU A 24 -45.79 10.57 -49.10
CA GLU A 24 -44.61 11.37 -49.49
C GLU A 24 -43.49 11.23 -48.46
N LEU A 25 -43.79 11.38 -47.16
CA LEU A 25 -42.84 11.23 -46.05
C LEU A 25 -42.24 9.80 -46.02
N THR A 26 -43.09 8.78 -46.22
CA THR A 26 -42.64 7.40 -46.23
C THR A 26 -41.73 7.09 -47.47
N ALA A 27 -42.08 7.62 -48.63
CA ALA A 27 -41.27 7.52 -49.82
C ALA A 27 -39.92 8.28 -49.67
N SER A 28 -39.92 9.44 -49.02
CA SER A 28 -38.71 10.18 -48.66
C SER A 28 -37.81 9.40 -47.70
N ALA A 29 -38.42 8.75 -46.70
CA ALA A 29 -37.68 7.88 -45.77
C ALA A 29 -37.04 6.69 -46.50
N GLY A 30 -37.75 6.03 -47.43
CA GLY A 30 -37.17 4.94 -48.23
C GLY A 30 -35.97 5.39 -49.09
N ARG A 31 -36.04 6.57 -49.71
CA ARG A 31 -34.92 7.15 -50.45
C ARG A 31 -33.70 7.41 -49.55
N ALA A 32 -33.94 7.95 -48.37
CA ALA A 32 -32.89 8.19 -47.37
C ALA A 32 -32.26 6.86 -46.88
N GLU A 33 -33.06 5.81 -46.72
CA GLU A 33 -32.62 4.48 -46.36
C GLU A 33 -31.70 3.88 -47.43
N GLU A 34 -32.09 3.97 -48.72
CA GLU A 34 -31.25 3.56 -49.85
C GLU A 34 -29.93 4.32 -49.94
N ALA A 35 -29.96 5.62 -49.61
CA ALA A 35 -28.78 6.46 -49.49
C ALA A 35 -27.94 6.19 -48.22
N ARG A 36 -28.34 5.28 -47.31
CA ARG A 36 -27.76 4.96 -46.02
C ARG A 36 -27.73 6.15 -45.00
N GLU A 37 -28.63 7.11 -45.25
CA GLU A 37 -28.86 8.26 -44.36
C GLU A 37 -29.91 7.89 -43.28
N PHE A 38 -29.54 6.94 -42.41
CA PHE A 38 -30.50 6.29 -41.48
C PHE A 38 -31.14 7.24 -40.49
N GLU A 39 -30.46 8.29 -40.03
CA GLU A 39 -31.02 9.30 -39.11
C GLU A 39 -32.10 10.15 -39.84
N THR A 40 -31.85 10.48 -41.13
CA THR A 40 -32.79 11.16 -42.00
C THR A 40 -34.03 10.27 -42.23
N ALA A 41 -33.81 8.99 -42.57
CA ALA A 41 -34.87 8.01 -42.72
C ALA A 41 -35.72 7.86 -41.45
N ARG A 42 -35.09 7.72 -40.28
CA ARG A 42 -35.78 7.65 -38.98
C ARG A 42 -36.67 8.86 -38.77
N THR A 43 -36.13 10.05 -38.97
CA THR A 43 -36.89 11.30 -38.78
C THR A 43 -38.11 11.38 -39.71
N ALA A 44 -37.98 10.97 -40.99
CA ALA A 44 -39.05 10.97 -41.95
C ALA A 44 -40.14 9.94 -41.62
N TYR A 45 -39.78 8.69 -41.22
CA TYR A 45 -40.75 7.69 -40.74
C TYR A 45 -41.47 8.17 -39.48
N GLN A 46 -40.78 8.77 -38.55
CA GLN A 46 -41.38 9.35 -37.35
C GLN A 46 -42.37 10.50 -37.68
N ALA A 47 -42.05 11.32 -38.68
CA ALA A 47 -42.94 12.38 -39.15
C ALA A 47 -44.18 11.80 -39.78
N ALA A 48 -44.10 10.75 -40.60
CA ALA A 48 -45.24 10.03 -41.15
C ALA A 48 -46.15 9.45 -40.05
N LEU A 49 -45.56 8.82 -39.02
CA LEU A 49 -46.29 8.22 -37.92
C LEU A 49 -46.92 9.26 -36.95
N ARG A 50 -46.44 10.50 -36.94
CA ARG A 50 -47.12 11.59 -36.21
C ARG A 50 -48.43 12.00 -36.90
N LEU A 51 -48.50 11.86 -38.22
CA LEU A 51 -49.72 12.16 -38.99
C LEU A 51 -50.70 10.97 -39.00
N ASP A 52 -50.22 9.77 -39.20
CA ASP A 52 -50.99 8.54 -39.08
C ASP A 52 -50.23 7.45 -38.31
N PRO A 53 -50.48 7.35 -36.98
CA PRO A 53 -49.80 6.36 -36.12
C PRO A 53 -50.06 4.90 -36.54
N ALA A 54 -51.12 4.63 -37.29
CA ALA A 54 -51.53 3.30 -37.73
C ALA A 54 -50.94 2.91 -39.09
N PHE A 55 -50.16 3.77 -39.75
CA PHE A 55 -49.63 3.49 -41.08
C PHE A 55 -48.49 2.43 -41.04
N SER A 56 -48.86 1.20 -41.31
CA SER A 56 -48.01 0.02 -41.20
C SER A 56 -46.67 0.12 -41.94
N PRO A 57 -46.61 0.67 -43.21
CA PRO A 57 -45.30 0.79 -43.88
C PRO A 57 -44.30 1.68 -43.15
N ALA A 58 -44.75 2.78 -42.54
CA ALA A 58 -43.88 3.65 -41.77
C ALA A 58 -43.48 3.03 -40.41
N GLN A 59 -44.36 2.23 -39.80
CA GLN A 59 -44.04 1.48 -38.56
C GLN A 59 -42.92 0.44 -38.85
N SER A 60 -43.11 -0.37 -39.91
CA SER A 60 -42.12 -1.38 -40.28
C SER A 60 -40.77 -0.75 -40.68
N GLY A 61 -40.83 0.36 -41.47
CA GLY A 61 -39.63 1.09 -41.81
C GLY A 61 -38.88 1.67 -40.62
N LEU A 62 -39.60 2.29 -39.66
CA LEU A 62 -39.02 2.82 -38.46
C LEU A 62 -38.37 1.74 -37.59
N THR A 63 -39.02 0.59 -37.42
CA THR A 63 -38.46 -0.55 -36.70
C THR A 63 -37.16 -1.02 -37.36
N HIS A 64 -37.18 -1.23 -38.67
CA HIS A 64 -35.98 -1.66 -39.43
C HIS A 64 -34.82 -0.67 -39.30
N ILE A 65 -35.09 0.61 -39.42
CA ILE A 65 -34.05 1.64 -39.25
C ILE A 65 -33.52 1.69 -37.80
N GLN A 66 -34.40 1.52 -36.80
CA GLN A 66 -34.01 1.48 -35.41
C GLN A 66 -33.06 0.29 -35.17
N ASP A 67 -33.36 -0.91 -35.66
CA ASP A 67 -32.54 -2.09 -35.57
C ASP A 67 -31.14 -1.87 -36.21
N ILE A 68 -31.07 -1.16 -37.35
CA ILE A 68 -29.79 -0.82 -37.99
C ILE A 68 -28.99 0.15 -37.14
N LEU A 69 -29.61 1.20 -36.60
CA LEU A 69 -28.95 2.19 -35.77
C LEU A 69 -28.46 1.58 -34.45
N ASP A 70 -29.28 0.76 -33.81
CA ASP A 70 -28.93 0.06 -32.59
C ASP A 70 -27.75 -0.89 -32.78
N ASN A 71 -27.77 -1.67 -33.88
CA ASN A 71 -26.66 -2.56 -34.25
C ASN A 71 -25.35 -1.77 -34.47
N ARG A 72 -25.43 -0.60 -35.14
CA ARG A 72 -24.27 0.28 -35.33
C ARG A 72 -23.75 0.83 -34.00
N ALA A 73 -24.64 1.33 -33.16
CA ALA A 73 -24.30 1.86 -31.83
C ALA A 73 -23.64 0.79 -30.95
N PHE A 74 -24.22 -0.43 -30.94
CA PHE A 74 -23.66 -1.59 -30.24
C PHE A 74 -22.24 -1.92 -30.72
N LYS A 75 -22.05 -2.07 -32.05
CA LYS A 75 -20.73 -2.39 -32.62
C LYS A 75 -19.69 -1.30 -32.31
N ALA A 76 -20.08 -0.04 -32.39
CA ALA A 76 -19.19 1.08 -32.09
C ALA A 76 -18.79 1.07 -30.61
N ALA A 77 -19.75 0.88 -29.69
CA ALA A 77 -19.49 0.81 -28.25
C ALA A 77 -18.61 -0.39 -27.88
N MET A 78 -18.85 -1.57 -28.48
CA MET A 78 -18.00 -2.75 -28.26
C MET A 78 -16.58 -2.55 -28.77
N SER A 79 -16.41 -1.93 -29.95
CA SER A 79 -15.08 -1.61 -30.49
C SER A 79 -14.33 -0.62 -29.61
N GLU A 80 -15.00 0.43 -29.13
CA GLU A 80 -14.46 1.39 -28.16
C GLU A 80 -14.02 0.69 -26.86
N ALA A 81 -14.87 -0.20 -26.36
CA ALA A 81 -14.59 -0.94 -25.12
C ALA A 81 -13.33 -1.81 -25.26
N LEU A 82 -13.24 -2.62 -26.30
CA LEU A 82 -12.10 -3.51 -26.52
C LEU A 82 -10.80 -2.73 -26.73
N ALA A 83 -10.84 -1.67 -27.52
CA ALA A 83 -9.69 -0.77 -27.71
C ALA A 83 -9.26 -0.10 -26.40
N ALA A 84 -10.21 0.27 -25.55
CA ALA A 84 -9.92 0.87 -24.24
C ALA A 84 -9.32 -0.16 -23.26
N ILE A 85 -9.75 -1.43 -23.28
CA ILE A 85 -9.15 -2.52 -22.50
C ILE A 85 -7.68 -2.71 -22.91
N ASP A 86 -7.41 -2.83 -24.20
CA ASP A 86 -6.07 -3.05 -24.73
C ASP A 86 -5.13 -1.87 -24.43
N ALA A 87 -5.66 -0.65 -24.43
CA ALA A 87 -4.96 0.57 -24.02
C ALA A 87 -4.88 0.78 -22.49
N ARG A 88 -5.38 -0.17 -21.67
CA ARG A 88 -5.48 -0.09 -20.21
C ARG A 88 -6.27 1.12 -19.68
N ARG A 89 -7.17 1.66 -20.48
CA ARG A 89 -8.10 2.73 -20.09
C ARG A 89 -9.38 2.12 -19.51
N PHE A 90 -9.25 1.50 -18.35
CA PHE A 90 -10.28 0.63 -17.78
C PHE A 90 -11.63 1.30 -17.49
N ASP A 91 -11.61 2.59 -17.10
CA ASP A 91 -12.86 3.31 -16.81
C ASP A 91 -13.59 3.69 -18.10
N ALA A 92 -12.85 4.07 -19.16
CA ALA A 92 -13.43 4.27 -20.47
C ALA A 92 -14.00 2.96 -21.05
N ALA A 93 -13.30 1.84 -20.85
CA ALA A 93 -13.80 0.52 -21.25
C ALA A 93 -15.13 0.18 -20.53
N ALA A 94 -15.22 0.42 -19.24
CA ALA A 94 -16.45 0.18 -18.48
C ALA A 94 -17.62 1.02 -19.03
N GLN A 95 -17.39 2.31 -19.25
CA GLN A 95 -18.41 3.22 -19.82
C GLN A 95 -18.87 2.78 -21.22
N ALA A 96 -17.94 2.34 -22.06
CA ALA A 96 -18.28 1.84 -23.39
C ALA A 96 -19.09 0.53 -23.31
N LEU A 97 -18.75 -0.38 -22.39
CA LEU A 97 -19.54 -1.60 -22.14
C LEU A 97 -20.94 -1.30 -21.60
N ASP A 98 -21.08 -0.26 -20.79
CA ASP A 98 -22.39 0.17 -20.30
C ASP A 98 -23.26 0.75 -21.44
N LYS A 99 -22.65 1.49 -22.38
CA LYS A 99 -23.35 1.93 -23.60
C LYS A 99 -23.80 0.74 -24.46
N ALA A 100 -22.93 -0.27 -24.66
CA ALA A 100 -23.27 -1.48 -25.40
C ALA A 100 -24.42 -2.26 -24.71
N ALA A 101 -24.35 -2.42 -23.39
CA ALA A 101 -25.38 -3.09 -22.61
C ALA A 101 -26.72 -2.35 -22.59
N ALA A 102 -26.72 -1.03 -22.75
CA ALA A 102 -27.96 -0.24 -22.86
C ALA A 102 -28.69 -0.53 -24.18
N VAL A 103 -27.96 -0.93 -25.25
CA VAL A 103 -28.55 -1.31 -26.53
C VAL A 103 -29.01 -2.77 -26.49
N ASP A 104 -28.15 -3.69 -26.05
CA ASP A 104 -28.48 -5.10 -25.91
C ASP A 104 -28.00 -5.65 -24.55
N PRO A 105 -28.90 -5.65 -23.54
CA PRO A 105 -28.59 -6.12 -22.20
C PRO A 105 -28.25 -7.62 -22.11
N GLN A 106 -28.68 -8.41 -23.09
CA GLN A 106 -28.53 -9.87 -23.11
C GLN A 106 -27.35 -10.33 -23.98
N ALA A 107 -26.62 -9.42 -24.60
CA ALA A 107 -25.52 -9.75 -25.48
C ALA A 107 -24.39 -10.47 -24.73
N THR A 108 -24.12 -11.72 -25.05
CA THR A 108 -22.99 -12.51 -24.47
C THR A 108 -21.66 -11.81 -24.67
N ALA A 109 -21.48 -11.11 -25.80
CA ALA A 109 -20.27 -10.34 -26.09
C ALA A 109 -19.97 -9.26 -25.04
N VAL A 110 -20.99 -8.63 -24.44
CA VAL A 110 -20.83 -7.66 -23.35
C VAL A 110 -20.34 -8.36 -22.09
N ALA A 111 -20.92 -9.52 -21.76
CA ALA A 111 -20.51 -10.31 -20.60
C ALA A 111 -19.05 -10.77 -20.73
N ASP A 112 -18.66 -11.27 -21.89
CA ASP A 112 -17.29 -11.71 -22.18
C ASP A 112 -16.29 -10.55 -22.09
N ALA A 113 -16.65 -9.39 -22.63
CA ALA A 113 -15.80 -8.21 -22.58
C ALA A 113 -15.67 -7.64 -21.15
N ARG A 114 -16.74 -7.72 -20.33
CA ARG A 114 -16.67 -7.37 -18.90
C ARG A 114 -15.74 -8.29 -18.12
N GLU A 115 -15.78 -9.59 -18.40
CA GLU A 115 -14.84 -10.54 -17.80
C GLU A 115 -13.39 -10.25 -18.23
N ARG A 116 -13.16 -9.98 -19.52
CA ARG A 116 -11.85 -9.56 -20.03
C ARG A 116 -11.36 -8.29 -19.34
N LEU A 117 -12.23 -7.29 -19.14
CA LEU A 117 -11.91 -6.06 -18.38
C LEU A 117 -11.53 -6.38 -16.94
N ARG A 118 -12.27 -7.27 -16.27
CA ARG A 118 -11.99 -7.68 -14.90
C ARG A 118 -10.62 -8.32 -14.77
N VAL A 119 -10.28 -9.24 -15.68
CA VAL A 119 -8.96 -9.90 -15.71
C VAL A 119 -7.85 -8.88 -15.95
N ALA A 120 -8.00 -8.00 -16.95
CA ALA A 120 -7.01 -6.98 -17.27
C ALA A 120 -6.76 -5.99 -16.10
N ARG A 121 -7.82 -5.57 -15.39
CA ARG A 121 -7.71 -4.74 -14.17
C ARG A 121 -6.93 -5.47 -13.06
N ARG A 122 -7.24 -6.75 -12.85
CA ARG A 122 -6.55 -7.58 -11.84
C ARG A 122 -5.05 -7.70 -12.15
N GLU A 123 -4.70 -8.01 -13.38
CA GLU A 123 -3.30 -8.12 -13.83
C GLU A 123 -2.54 -6.80 -13.68
N ALA A 124 -3.16 -5.69 -14.07
CA ALA A 124 -2.57 -4.36 -13.93
C ALA A 124 -2.33 -4.00 -12.45
N ALA A 125 -3.27 -4.32 -11.56
CA ALA A 125 -3.13 -4.09 -10.12
C ALA A 125 -1.97 -4.91 -9.53
N ILE A 126 -1.86 -6.19 -9.90
CA ILE A 126 -0.74 -7.05 -9.48
C ILE A 126 0.60 -6.50 -9.99
N ALA A 127 0.68 -6.08 -11.24
CA ALA A 127 1.89 -5.51 -11.83
C ALA A 127 2.33 -4.23 -11.11
N ALA A 128 1.40 -3.32 -10.82
CA ALA A 128 1.66 -2.09 -10.09
C ALA A 128 2.15 -2.37 -8.64
N LEU A 129 1.49 -3.30 -7.94
CA LEU A 129 1.90 -3.70 -6.60
C LEU A 129 3.28 -4.38 -6.57
N ARG A 130 3.59 -5.19 -7.58
CA ARG A 130 4.92 -5.82 -7.74
C ARG A 130 6.01 -4.77 -7.91
N GLN A 131 5.78 -3.78 -8.75
CA GLN A 131 6.71 -2.68 -8.99
C GLN A 131 6.93 -1.84 -7.72
N ASP A 132 5.84 -1.47 -7.02
CA ASP A 132 5.93 -0.72 -5.76
C ASP A 132 6.67 -1.52 -4.68
N ALA A 133 6.37 -2.82 -4.53
CA ALA A 133 7.07 -3.70 -3.58
C ALA A 133 8.59 -3.76 -3.87
N ALA A 134 8.97 -3.91 -5.13
CA ALA A 134 10.38 -3.94 -5.53
C ALA A 134 11.08 -2.59 -5.27
N GLY A 135 10.41 -1.47 -5.54
CA GLY A 135 10.91 -0.13 -5.25
C GLY A 135 11.15 0.09 -3.76
N ARG A 136 10.20 -0.34 -2.92
CA ARG A 136 10.32 -0.28 -1.45
C ARG A 136 11.44 -1.15 -0.93
N ALA A 137 11.56 -2.39 -1.41
CA ALA A 137 12.66 -3.29 -1.04
C ALA A 137 14.02 -2.70 -1.42
N LYS A 138 14.15 -2.08 -2.60
CA LYS A 138 15.37 -1.37 -3.03
C LYS A 138 15.69 -0.17 -2.12
N ALA A 139 14.66 0.50 -1.59
CA ALA A 139 14.81 1.61 -0.65
C ALA A 139 15.00 1.13 0.81
N GLU A 140 15.10 -0.19 1.04
CA GLU A 140 15.14 -0.84 2.35
C GLU A 140 13.93 -0.50 3.25
N ASP A 141 12.78 -0.15 2.63
CA ASP A 141 11.48 -0.05 3.31
C ASP A 141 10.82 -1.43 3.33
N TRP A 142 11.32 -2.27 4.22
CA TRP A 142 10.91 -3.68 4.31
C TRP A 142 9.45 -3.83 4.75
N GLN A 143 8.96 -2.97 5.65
CA GLN A 143 7.56 -2.99 6.08
C GLN A 143 6.62 -2.58 4.95
N GLY A 144 6.97 -1.55 4.20
CA GLY A 144 6.23 -1.17 3.01
C GLY A 144 6.21 -2.27 1.94
N ALA A 145 7.34 -2.95 1.71
CA ALA A 145 7.42 -4.08 0.79
C ALA A 145 6.53 -5.26 1.24
N ILE A 146 6.54 -5.62 2.54
CA ILE A 146 5.66 -6.64 3.13
C ILE A 146 4.20 -6.35 2.81
N GLN A 147 3.72 -5.14 3.10
CA GLN A 147 2.33 -4.74 2.86
C GLN A 147 1.93 -4.89 1.37
N ARG A 148 2.85 -4.61 0.44
CA ARG A 148 2.57 -4.73 -1.00
C ARG A 148 2.50 -6.18 -1.44
N TYR A 149 3.41 -7.04 -0.98
CA TYR A 149 3.35 -8.47 -1.26
C TYR A 149 2.10 -9.12 -0.66
N GLU A 150 1.69 -8.73 0.55
CA GLU A 150 0.44 -9.21 1.16
C GLU A 150 -0.79 -8.79 0.35
N LYS A 151 -0.83 -7.56 -0.17
CA LYS A 151 -1.90 -7.12 -1.09
C LYS A 151 -1.93 -7.95 -2.37
N VAL A 152 -0.77 -8.29 -2.95
CA VAL A 152 -0.73 -9.18 -4.13
C VAL A 152 -1.32 -10.53 -3.79
N LEU A 153 -0.93 -11.12 -2.64
CA LEU A 153 -1.42 -12.44 -2.22
C LEU A 153 -2.92 -12.45 -1.90
N HIS A 154 -3.48 -11.31 -1.48
CA HIS A 154 -4.92 -11.15 -1.34
C HIS A 154 -5.65 -11.17 -2.69
N ILE A 155 -5.04 -10.63 -3.75
CA ILE A 155 -5.59 -10.66 -5.12
C ILE A 155 -5.36 -12.04 -5.77
N ASP A 156 -4.18 -12.62 -5.56
CA ASP A 156 -3.75 -13.89 -6.12
C ASP A 156 -2.86 -14.66 -5.13
N GLU A 157 -3.47 -15.58 -4.40
CA GLU A 157 -2.79 -16.43 -3.41
C GLU A 157 -1.69 -17.31 -4.03
N ARG A 158 -1.75 -17.57 -5.33
CA ARG A 158 -0.79 -18.41 -6.05
C ARG A 158 0.39 -17.64 -6.64
N ALA A 159 0.47 -16.32 -6.45
CA ALA A 159 1.57 -15.48 -6.94
C ALA A 159 2.90 -15.87 -6.26
N GLY A 160 3.68 -16.75 -6.88
CA GLY A 160 4.94 -17.29 -6.35
C GLY A 160 5.94 -16.19 -6.00
N PHE A 161 6.12 -15.20 -6.90
CA PHE A 161 7.00 -14.07 -6.68
C PHE A 161 6.65 -13.26 -5.41
N ALA A 162 5.34 -13.17 -5.10
CA ALA A 162 4.90 -12.41 -3.92
C ALA A 162 5.18 -13.19 -2.62
N ARG A 163 5.01 -14.51 -2.63
CA ARG A 163 5.39 -15.37 -1.49
C ARG A 163 6.88 -15.30 -1.19
N GLU A 164 7.71 -15.43 -2.21
CA GLU A 164 9.16 -15.33 -2.07
C GLU A 164 9.60 -13.92 -1.63
N GLY A 165 9.02 -12.88 -2.25
CA GLY A 165 9.28 -11.49 -1.90
C GLY A 165 8.89 -11.18 -0.46
N LEU A 166 7.73 -11.66 -0.01
CA LEU A 166 7.24 -11.53 1.37
C LEU A 166 8.18 -12.20 2.37
N ALA A 167 8.61 -13.43 2.08
CA ALA A 167 9.52 -14.17 2.94
C ALA A 167 10.86 -13.41 3.11
N ARG A 168 11.45 -12.93 2.00
CA ARG A 168 12.68 -12.12 2.02
C ARG A 168 12.49 -10.81 2.78
N ALA A 169 11.40 -10.08 2.50
CA ALA A 169 11.14 -8.81 3.16
C ALA A 169 10.95 -8.97 4.67
N ARG A 170 10.25 -10.02 5.11
CA ARG A 170 10.09 -10.36 6.54
C ARG A 170 11.41 -10.73 7.21
N GLN A 171 12.28 -11.47 6.53
CA GLN A 171 13.62 -11.78 7.03
C GLN A 171 14.46 -10.52 7.22
N ARG A 172 14.45 -9.61 6.23
CA ARG A 172 15.18 -8.34 6.30
C ARG A 172 14.60 -7.39 7.35
N ALA A 173 13.29 -7.31 7.48
CA ALA A 173 12.64 -6.53 8.53
C ALA A 173 13.04 -7.01 9.93
N ARG A 174 13.06 -8.33 10.16
CA ARG A 174 13.51 -8.90 11.44
C ARG A 174 14.97 -8.57 11.73
N LEU A 175 15.84 -8.74 10.74
CA LEU A 175 17.27 -8.41 10.88
C LEU A 175 17.46 -6.93 11.24
N ASN A 176 16.83 -6.03 10.50
CA ASN A 176 16.89 -4.60 10.80
C ASN A 176 16.40 -4.28 12.21
N GLY A 177 15.31 -4.91 12.66
CA GLY A 177 14.78 -4.75 14.01
C GLY A 177 15.74 -5.22 15.10
N GLN A 178 16.57 -6.24 14.85
CA GLN A 178 17.63 -6.67 15.78
C GLN A 178 18.72 -5.61 15.95
N PHE A 179 19.11 -4.92 14.87
CA PHE A 179 20.03 -3.79 14.96
C PHE A 179 19.39 -2.61 15.68
N ASP A 180 18.15 -2.24 15.30
CA ASP A 180 17.43 -1.11 15.89
C ASP A 180 17.27 -1.28 17.40
N HIS A 181 17.07 -2.49 17.89
CA HIS A 181 16.99 -2.80 19.32
C HIS A 181 18.18 -2.25 20.15
N TYR A 182 19.40 -2.29 19.58
CA TYR A 182 20.59 -1.76 20.25
C TYR A 182 20.86 -0.30 19.90
N LEU A 183 20.46 0.15 18.70
CA LEU A 183 20.71 1.51 18.24
C LEU A 183 19.76 2.51 18.90
N ASP A 184 18.52 2.10 19.21
CA ASP A 184 17.52 2.92 19.90
C ASP A 184 17.85 3.12 21.38
N ASP A 185 18.48 2.12 22.02
CA ASP A 185 18.94 2.21 23.40
C ASP A 185 20.34 1.58 23.57
N PRO A 186 21.39 2.32 23.28
CA PRO A 186 22.77 1.83 23.41
C PRO A 186 23.19 1.44 24.84
N THR A 187 22.47 1.90 25.88
CA THR A 187 22.78 1.57 27.28
C THR A 187 22.61 0.10 27.61
N ARG A 188 21.83 -0.63 26.79
CA ARG A 188 21.70 -2.09 26.87
C ARG A 188 23.05 -2.80 26.74
N LEU A 189 23.97 -2.24 25.95
CA LEU A 189 25.29 -2.81 25.73
C LEU A 189 26.22 -2.72 26.96
N TYR A 190 25.76 -2.08 28.03
CA TYR A 190 26.53 -2.02 29.29
C TYR A 190 26.34 -3.27 30.16
N ALA A 191 25.38 -4.12 29.85
CA ALA A 191 25.20 -5.42 30.48
C ALA A 191 25.87 -6.53 29.62
N ASP A 192 26.39 -7.56 30.29
CA ASP A 192 27.18 -8.62 29.65
C ASP A 192 26.42 -9.40 28.59
N ASP A 193 25.21 -9.88 28.90
CA ASP A 193 24.41 -10.69 27.98
C ASP A 193 23.99 -9.92 26.71
N PRO A 194 23.44 -8.69 26.80
CA PRO A 194 23.14 -7.89 25.62
C PRO A 194 24.38 -7.56 24.79
N LEU A 195 25.52 -7.29 25.41
CA LEU A 195 26.77 -7.04 24.71
C LEU A 195 27.22 -8.28 23.91
N ALA A 196 27.22 -9.46 24.53
CA ALA A 196 27.55 -10.71 23.88
C ALA A 196 26.59 -11.05 22.72
N ASN A 197 25.29 -10.76 22.90
CA ASN A 197 24.29 -10.94 21.86
C ASN A 197 24.49 -9.99 20.67
N ALA A 198 24.85 -8.73 20.91
CA ALA A 198 25.18 -7.77 19.87
C ALA A 198 26.44 -8.17 19.08
N GLU A 199 27.46 -8.69 19.78
CA GLU A 199 28.69 -9.23 19.14
C GLU A 199 28.38 -10.44 18.26
N ARG A 200 27.52 -11.34 18.71
CA ARG A 200 27.07 -12.48 17.91
C ARG A 200 26.33 -12.02 16.67
N LEU A 201 25.38 -11.07 16.80
CA LEU A 201 24.66 -10.47 15.66
C LEU A 201 25.64 -9.89 14.62
N LEU A 202 26.66 -9.17 15.05
CA LEU A 202 27.71 -8.64 14.17
C LEU A 202 28.54 -9.75 13.53
N GLY A 203 28.76 -10.87 14.22
CA GLY A 203 29.44 -12.05 13.68
C GLY A 203 28.62 -12.79 12.62
N GLU A 204 27.31 -12.84 12.78
CA GLU A 204 26.37 -13.46 11.82
C GLU A 204 26.16 -12.59 10.55
N VAL A 205 26.34 -11.27 10.67
CA VAL A 205 26.16 -10.30 9.58
C VAL A 205 27.42 -9.44 9.42
N PRO A 206 28.53 -10.01 8.94
CA PRO A 206 29.84 -9.32 8.92
C PRO A 206 29.89 -8.13 7.95
N ALA A 207 29.07 -8.16 6.89
CA ALA A 207 28.94 -7.06 5.94
C ALA A 207 27.53 -7.00 5.36
N ALA A 208 27.03 -5.79 5.11
CA ALA A 208 25.79 -5.60 4.38
C ALA A 208 26.02 -5.81 2.88
N PRO A 209 25.02 -6.32 2.13
CA PRO A 209 25.07 -6.31 0.68
C PRO A 209 25.25 -4.88 0.14
N ALA A 210 25.96 -4.74 -0.98
CA ALA A 210 26.27 -3.43 -1.58
C ALA A 210 25.02 -2.58 -1.93
N ASN A 211 23.88 -3.22 -2.08
CA ASN A 211 22.60 -2.58 -2.36
C ASN A 211 21.75 -2.28 -1.11
N GLU A 212 22.31 -2.46 0.10
CA GLU A 212 21.64 -2.20 1.38
C GLU A 212 22.44 -1.18 2.23
N PRO A 213 22.54 0.09 1.80
CA PRO A 213 23.33 1.11 2.49
C PRO A 213 22.81 1.46 3.89
N LYS A 214 21.49 1.37 4.15
CA LYS A 214 20.95 1.63 5.49
C LYS A 214 21.34 0.54 6.47
N LEU A 215 21.33 -0.73 6.05
CA LEU A 215 21.83 -1.82 6.87
C LEU A 215 23.34 -1.68 7.12
N ALA A 216 24.14 -1.28 6.11
CA ALA A 216 25.55 -1.01 6.28
C ALA A 216 25.84 0.03 7.37
N ALA A 217 25.13 1.15 7.34
CA ALA A 217 25.25 2.19 8.36
C ALA A 217 24.87 1.70 9.77
N LYS A 218 23.84 0.84 9.90
CA LYS A 218 23.47 0.22 11.17
C LYS A 218 24.57 -0.70 11.71
N ILE A 219 25.19 -1.51 10.84
CA ILE A 219 26.30 -2.40 11.21
C ILE A 219 27.47 -1.58 11.74
N GLU A 220 27.92 -0.57 11.00
CA GLU A 220 29.03 0.32 11.41
C GLU A 220 28.73 1.00 12.74
N LYS A 221 27.51 1.51 12.90
CA LYS A 221 27.09 2.17 14.15
C LYS A 221 27.13 1.21 15.32
N LEU A 222 26.57 -0.01 15.17
CA LEU A 222 26.58 -1.02 16.24
C LEU A 222 28.01 -1.46 16.57
N GLN A 223 28.87 -1.66 15.58
CA GLN A 223 30.29 -1.97 15.79
C GLN A 223 30.98 -0.89 16.63
N SER A 224 30.70 0.38 16.34
CA SER A 224 31.23 1.52 17.10
C SER A 224 30.75 1.50 18.56
N LEU A 225 29.46 1.24 18.79
CA LEU A 225 28.87 1.17 20.12
C LEU A 225 29.40 -0.01 20.94
N VAL A 226 29.55 -1.18 20.33
CA VAL A 226 30.14 -2.37 20.97
C VAL A 226 31.61 -2.10 21.39
N ARG A 227 32.39 -1.47 20.52
CA ARG A 227 33.78 -1.06 20.89
C ARG A 227 33.79 -0.11 22.06
N ALA A 228 32.91 0.90 22.06
CA ALA A 228 32.80 1.86 23.17
C ALA A 228 32.34 1.20 24.47
N ALA A 229 31.43 0.23 24.42
CA ALA A 229 30.96 -0.52 25.59
C ALA A 229 32.03 -1.45 26.18
N ARG A 230 33.00 -1.89 25.39
CA ARG A 230 34.16 -2.70 25.82
C ARG A 230 35.28 -1.85 26.44
N GLN A 231 35.36 -0.57 26.09
CA GLN A 231 36.46 0.28 26.51
C GLN A 231 36.26 0.69 27.97
N PRO A 232 37.22 0.38 28.88
CA PRO A 232 37.19 0.84 30.27
C PRO A 232 37.27 2.37 30.34
N LEU A 233 36.56 2.94 31.31
CA LEU A 233 36.50 4.37 31.58
C LEU A 233 37.04 4.63 33.01
N PRO A 234 37.79 5.69 33.23
CA PRO A 234 38.31 6.02 34.53
C PRO A 234 37.15 6.53 35.47
N VAL A 235 37.24 6.12 36.73
CA VAL A 235 36.43 6.65 37.83
C VAL A 235 37.37 7.00 38.98
N LYS A 236 37.16 8.18 39.58
CA LYS A 236 37.92 8.61 40.78
C LYS A 236 37.06 8.32 42.02
N LEU A 237 37.58 7.53 42.94
CA LEU A 237 36.94 7.15 44.20
C LEU A 237 37.68 7.84 45.35
N ARG A 238 36.94 8.46 46.29
CA ARG A 238 37.48 9.07 47.47
C ARG A 238 36.86 8.45 48.71
N SER A 239 37.67 8.30 49.75
CA SER A 239 37.23 7.79 51.05
C SER A 239 38.06 8.47 52.17
N ASP A 240 37.95 7.97 53.40
CA ASP A 240 38.62 8.49 54.61
C ASP A 240 39.84 7.67 55.06
N GLY A 241 40.20 6.61 54.33
CA GLY A 241 41.27 5.70 54.72
C GLY A 241 40.89 4.66 55.79
N GLU A 242 39.68 4.74 56.37
CA GLU A 242 39.19 3.84 57.43
C GLU A 242 37.97 3.04 56.97
N THR A 243 37.17 3.58 56.04
CA THR A 243 36.01 2.92 55.43
C THR A 243 36.48 1.85 54.45
N GLU A 244 36.00 0.63 54.62
CA GLU A 244 36.20 -0.45 53.68
C GLU A 244 35.19 -0.33 52.51
N VAL A 245 35.68 -0.25 51.31
CA VAL A 245 34.87 -0.03 50.10
C VAL A 245 34.76 -1.28 49.28
N LEU A 246 33.49 -1.59 48.84
CA LEU A 246 33.13 -2.64 47.92
C LEU A 246 32.35 -2.02 46.76
N ILE A 247 32.61 -2.43 45.54
CA ILE A 247 31.77 -2.14 44.39
C ILE A 247 31.11 -3.46 43.91
N TYR A 248 29.78 -3.46 43.84
CA TYR A 248 29.06 -4.65 43.36
C TYR A 248 29.49 -5.03 41.93
N HIS A 249 29.66 -6.31 41.70
CA HIS A 249 30.14 -6.90 40.43
C HIS A 249 31.58 -6.54 40.04
N VAL A 250 32.30 -5.76 40.84
CA VAL A 250 33.73 -5.44 40.63
C VAL A 250 34.60 -6.12 41.69
N GLY A 251 34.23 -5.95 42.95
CA GLY A 251 34.96 -6.57 44.08
C GLY A 251 35.22 -5.63 45.22
N ARG A 252 36.00 -6.13 46.21
CA ARG A 252 36.46 -5.35 47.38
C ARG A 252 37.69 -4.52 46.98
N LEU A 253 37.59 -3.23 47.21
CA LEU A 253 38.67 -2.27 46.94
C LEU A 253 39.52 -2.00 48.19
N GLY A 254 39.02 -2.36 49.38
CA GLY A 254 39.67 -2.13 50.66
C GLY A 254 39.54 -0.68 51.15
N ARG A 255 40.53 -0.25 51.99
CA ARG A 255 40.59 1.09 52.56
C ARG A 255 41.54 1.96 51.76
N PHE A 256 41.15 3.20 51.46
CA PHE A 256 41.96 4.17 50.70
C PHE A 256 41.51 5.60 51.00
N VAL A 257 42.31 6.59 50.61
CA VAL A 257 41.90 8.02 50.62
C VAL A 257 41.47 8.43 49.23
N ASP A 258 42.32 8.22 48.24
CA ASP A 258 42.09 8.46 46.83
C ASP A 258 42.46 7.20 46.03
N ARG A 259 41.61 6.81 45.08
CA ARG A 259 41.83 5.67 44.22
C ARG A 259 41.21 5.90 42.82
N GLN A 260 41.91 5.49 41.78
CA GLN A 260 41.38 5.47 40.43
C GLN A 260 41.17 4.04 40.02
N GLU A 261 39.97 3.76 39.46
CA GLU A 261 39.67 2.47 38.84
C GLU A 261 39.27 2.68 37.38
N GLU A 262 39.42 1.64 36.62
CA GLU A 262 38.98 1.58 35.20
C GLU A 262 37.91 0.53 35.09
N LEU A 263 36.65 1.00 34.82
CA LEU A 263 35.48 0.14 34.75
C LEU A 263 34.79 0.33 33.39
N ARG A 264 34.18 -0.73 32.89
CA ARG A 264 33.37 -0.61 31.65
C ARG A 264 32.23 0.38 31.85
N PRO A 265 31.69 0.97 30.76
CA PRO A 265 30.45 1.74 30.86
C PRO A 265 29.35 0.94 31.58
N GLY A 266 28.60 1.62 32.46
CA GLY A 266 27.58 0.93 33.27
C GLY A 266 27.20 1.72 34.51
N THR A 267 26.20 1.21 35.21
CA THR A 267 25.77 1.74 36.53
C THR A 267 26.29 0.84 37.64
N TYR A 268 27.00 1.41 38.56
CA TYR A 268 27.66 0.73 39.68
C TYR A 268 27.11 1.19 41.01
N THR A 269 27.13 0.32 41.99
CA THR A 269 26.83 0.63 43.40
C THR A 269 28.08 0.38 44.21
N ALA A 270 28.63 1.43 44.77
CA ALA A 270 29.68 1.35 45.79
C ALA A 270 29.07 1.35 47.20
N VAL A 271 29.59 0.50 48.07
CA VAL A 271 29.21 0.41 49.47
C VAL A 271 30.46 0.59 50.32
N GLY A 272 30.39 1.54 51.27
CA GLY A 272 31.41 1.75 52.31
C GLY A 272 30.90 1.21 53.61
N SER A 273 31.74 0.47 54.35
CA SER A 273 31.39 -0.02 55.68
C SER A 273 32.58 0.23 56.66
N ARG A 274 32.21 0.62 57.89
CA ARG A 274 33.17 0.90 58.96
C ARG A 274 32.56 0.48 60.30
N PRO A 275 33.29 -0.27 61.17
CA PRO A 275 32.79 -0.65 62.50
C PRO A 275 32.38 0.57 63.35
N GLY A 276 31.16 0.54 63.90
CA GLY A 276 30.60 1.64 64.71
C GLY A 276 29.99 2.78 63.89
N TYR A 277 29.90 2.65 62.56
CA TYR A 277 29.29 3.62 61.65
C TYR A 277 28.23 2.95 60.76
N ARG A 278 27.28 3.77 60.30
CA ARG A 278 26.28 3.33 59.34
C ARG A 278 26.92 3.17 57.98
N ASP A 279 26.59 2.09 57.27
CA ASP A 279 27.04 1.85 55.89
C ASP A 279 26.57 2.96 54.95
N VAL A 280 27.45 3.39 54.05
CA VAL A 280 27.13 4.35 52.99
C VAL A 280 26.98 3.63 51.64
N ARG A 281 25.97 4.01 50.89
CA ARG A 281 25.77 3.52 49.54
C ARG A 281 25.80 4.68 48.53
N ARG A 282 26.57 4.51 47.43
CA ARG A 282 26.67 5.49 46.35
C ARG A 282 26.45 4.79 45.03
N VAL A 283 25.49 5.31 44.24
CA VAL A 283 25.25 4.84 42.88
C VAL A 283 25.87 5.85 41.91
N PHE A 284 26.65 5.35 40.95
CA PHE A 284 27.25 6.18 39.90
C PHE A 284 27.19 5.48 38.55
N THR A 285 27.18 6.29 37.46
CA THR A 285 27.08 5.78 36.11
C THR A 285 28.28 6.26 35.29
N LEU A 286 28.92 5.33 34.59
CA LEU A 286 29.98 5.61 33.64
C LEU A 286 29.40 5.56 32.23
N ARG A 287 29.61 6.63 31.46
CA ARG A 287 29.17 6.72 30.07
C ARG A 287 30.31 7.17 29.18
N PRO A 288 30.47 6.57 27.99
CA PRO A 288 31.43 7.07 27.01
C PRO A 288 31.20 8.55 26.66
N GLY A 289 32.28 9.31 26.55
CA GLY A 289 32.21 10.74 26.22
C GLY A 289 31.83 11.67 27.37
N THR A 290 31.65 11.16 28.60
CA THR A 290 31.45 12.00 29.80
C THR A 290 32.72 12.11 30.63
N PRO A 291 32.95 13.22 31.37
CA PRO A 291 34.07 13.31 32.31
C PRO A 291 34.03 12.21 33.35
N ALA A 292 35.21 11.78 33.83
CA ALA A 292 35.34 10.78 34.87
C ALA A 292 34.65 11.29 36.17
N PRO A 293 33.63 10.57 36.69
CA PRO A 293 32.99 10.97 37.92
C PRO A 293 33.91 10.84 39.12
N VAL A 294 33.73 11.70 40.11
CA VAL A 294 34.37 11.58 41.43
C VAL A 294 33.28 11.09 42.39
N VAL A 295 33.52 9.92 43.03
CA VAL A 295 32.56 9.28 43.91
C VAL A 295 33.12 9.27 45.32
N ASP A 296 32.47 9.95 46.26
CA ASP A 296 32.88 10.00 47.67
C ASP A 296 32.15 8.93 48.46
N ILE A 297 32.90 8.05 49.15
CA ILE A 297 32.38 6.87 49.83
C ILE A 297 32.96 6.86 51.27
N ARG A 298 32.39 7.65 52.18
CA ARG A 298 32.81 7.76 53.57
C ARG A 298 31.65 7.43 54.51
N CYS A 299 31.94 6.70 55.60
CA CYS A 299 30.99 6.47 56.67
C CYS A 299 31.09 7.60 57.69
N GLU A 300 30.11 8.49 57.76
CA GLU A 300 30.13 9.70 58.61
C GLU A 300 29.19 9.60 59.83
N GLU A 301 28.12 8.79 59.73
CA GLU A 301 27.13 8.62 60.78
C GLU A 301 27.51 7.48 61.73
N THR A 302 27.69 7.78 63.04
CA THR A 302 27.88 6.74 64.07
C THR A 302 26.57 6.05 64.40
N VAL A 303 26.61 4.73 64.69
CA VAL A 303 25.46 3.92 65.09
C VAL A 303 25.22 3.95 66.59
#